data_b829a543fed6253bc160a8dcba5675bb
#
_entry.id   b829a543fed6253bc160a8dcba5675bb
#
_cell.length_a   1.000
_cell.length_b   1.000
_cell.length_c   1.000
_cell.angle_alpha   90.00
_cell.angle_beta   90.00
_cell.angle_gamma   90.00
#
_symmetry.space_group_name_H-M   'P 1'
#
loop_
_entity.id
_entity.type
_entity.pdbx_description
1 polymer ?
#
loop_
_entity_poly.entity_id
_entity_poly.type
_entity_poly.pdbx_seq_one_letter_code
_entity_poly.pdbx_strand_id
1 'polypeptide(L)'
;MGFRCGIVGLPNVGKSTLFNALTETQAAQAANYPFCTIEPNVGQVSVPDERLEKIAGIAKSAKTIPTQLAFVDIAGLVKGASKGEGLGNQFLGNIRXVDAIVHVLRCFEDDDIQHVANKVDPLADAEVVETELLLADLESLEKRVPAAAKRATGGDKEAKLMASVLGQALELLKDGKPARLTEPKDEEEARVFRQAQLLTAKPVLYVCNVAEEDAAKGNALSEQVFAKAAAEGAEAVVVSAAIESELVGMPEEDRAEYLAELGLVESGLSRVIKAGYKLLGLQTFFTAGPKESRAWTFPAGAKAPQAAGEIHTDFERGFIRAETIAYDDYVALGGESGAREAGKLRQEGKEYLVQDGDVMLFKFNV
;
A
#
# COMPACT_ATOMS: atom_id res chain seq x y z
N MET A 1 5.74 13.22 2.68
CA MET A 1 5.99 11.91 3.33
C MET A 1 5.44 10.80 2.48
N GLY A 2 6.26 9.79 2.20
CA GLY A 2 5.82 8.66 1.40
C GLY A 2 4.92 7.71 2.17
N PHE A 3 4.15 6.93 1.45
CA PHE A 3 3.31 5.88 2.03
C PHE A 3 4.15 4.64 2.33
N ARG A 4 3.87 3.99 3.44
CA ARG A 4 4.64 2.83 3.91
C ARG A 4 3.75 1.61 4.12
N CYS A 5 4.21 0.47 3.58
CA CYS A 5 3.59 -0.84 3.83
C CYS A 5 4.51 -1.64 4.76
N GLY A 6 3.98 -2.09 5.88
CA GLY A 6 4.76 -2.90 6.82
C GLY A 6 4.61 -4.38 6.52
N ILE A 7 5.73 -5.06 6.30
CA ILE A 7 5.73 -6.50 6.02
C ILE A 7 5.82 -7.25 7.36
N VAL A 8 4.83 -8.07 7.65
CA VAL A 8 4.80 -8.88 8.86
C VAL A 8 4.65 -10.36 8.50
N GLY A 9 5.06 -11.23 9.40
CA GLY A 9 4.92 -12.66 9.22
C GLY A 9 5.69 -13.43 10.28
N LEU A 10 5.27 -14.65 10.54
CA LEU A 10 5.96 -15.54 11.46
C LEU A 10 7.29 -16.00 10.86
N PRO A 11 8.19 -16.56 11.67
CA PRO A 11 9.44 -17.11 11.13
C PRO A 11 9.16 -18.22 10.10
N ASN A 12 10.03 -18.30 9.09
CA ASN A 12 10.03 -19.37 8.07
C ASN A 12 8.81 -19.36 7.15
N VAL A 13 8.20 -18.18 6.94
CA VAL A 13 7.09 -18.04 5.99
C VAL A 13 7.52 -17.47 4.62
N GLY A 14 8.79 -17.05 4.51
CA GLY A 14 9.32 -16.46 3.28
C GLY A 14 9.39 -14.93 3.33
N LYS A 15 9.13 -14.33 4.48
CA LYS A 15 9.13 -12.86 4.62
C LYS A 15 10.48 -12.24 4.27
N SER A 16 11.57 -12.82 4.80
CA SER A 16 12.92 -12.31 4.52
C SER A 16 13.31 -12.45 3.06
N THR A 17 12.95 -13.57 2.44
CA THR A 17 13.24 -13.79 1.03
C THR A 17 12.54 -12.74 0.16
N LEU A 18 11.27 -12.46 0.46
CA LEU A 18 10.50 -11.44 -0.28
C LEU A 18 11.09 -10.05 -0.05
N PHE A 19 11.40 -9.71 1.20
CA PHE A 19 11.97 -8.39 1.49
C PHE A 19 13.34 -8.21 0.84
N ASN A 20 14.16 -9.26 0.84
CA ASN A 20 15.48 -9.21 0.20
C ASN A 20 15.34 -8.99 -1.31
N ALA A 21 14.38 -9.65 -1.95
CA ALA A 21 14.12 -9.45 -3.38
C ALA A 21 13.73 -7.99 -3.67
N LEU A 22 12.87 -7.40 -2.83
CA LEU A 22 12.51 -5.98 -2.93
C LEU A 22 13.73 -5.09 -2.76
N THR A 23 14.56 -5.37 -1.75
CA THR A 23 15.75 -4.58 -1.43
C THR A 23 16.79 -4.62 -2.55
N GLU A 24 17.00 -5.79 -3.14
CA GLU A 24 17.96 -5.95 -4.25
C GLU A 24 17.48 -5.18 -5.49
N THR A 25 16.18 -5.20 -5.75
CA THR A 25 15.59 -4.41 -6.82
C THR A 25 15.83 -2.91 -6.57
N GLN A 26 15.64 -2.47 -5.33
CA GLN A 26 15.90 -1.09 -4.95
C GLN A 26 17.36 -0.70 -5.14
N ALA A 27 18.29 -1.58 -4.76
CA ALA A 27 19.74 -1.30 -4.89
C ALA A 27 20.12 -1.05 -6.35
N ALA A 28 19.55 -1.82 -7.27
CA ALA A 28 19.77 -1.62 -8.69
C ALA A 28 19.21 -0.31 -9.19
N GLN A 29 18.04 0.08 -8.66
CA GLN A 29 17.40 1.35 -9.02
C GLN A 29 18.12 2.55 -8.40
N ALA A 30 18.59 2.41 -7.16
CA ALA A 30 19.28 3.48 -6.44
C ALA A 30 20.56 3.93 -7.15
N ALA A 31 21.19 3.05 -7.91
CA ALA A 31 22.36 3.39 -8.71
C ALA A 31 22.05 4.49 -9.74
N ASN A 32 20.78 4.64 -10.12
CA ASN A 32 20.34 5.61 -11.10
C ASN A 32 19.77 6.91 -10.49
N TYR A 33 19.62 6.95 -9.14
CA TYR A 33 19.01 8.08 -8.46
C TYR A 33 19.87 8.49 -7.25
N PRO A 34 20.75 9.47 -7.40
CA PRO A 34 21.79 9.74 -6.40
C PRO A 34 21.32 10.30 -5.05
N PHE A 35 20.04 10.63 -4.88
CA PHE A 35 19.57 11.23 -3.63
C PHE A 35 18.67 10.32 -2.80
N CYS A 36 18.68 9.02 -3.08
CA CYS A 36 17.91 8.07 -2.28
C CYS A 36 18.60 7.82 -0.94
N THR A 37 17.92 8.12 0.15
CA THR A 37 18.39 7.79 1.49
C THR A 37 18.06 6.33 1.77
N ILE A 38 19.05 5.53 2.15
CA ILE A 38 18.84 4.12 2.50
C ILE A 38 18.64 4.04 4.01
N GLU A 39 17.45 3.63 4.43
CA GLU A 39 17.15 3.37 5.83
C GLU A 39 17.19 1.86 6.05
N PRO A 40 17.75 1.40 7.18
CA PRO A 40 17.71 -0.04 7.49
C PRO A 40 16.26 -0.53 7.53
N ASN A 41 16.03 -1.71 6.99
CA ASN A 41 14.72 -2.37 6.98
C ASN A 41 13.64 -1.65 6.16
N VAL A 42 14.03 -0.69 5.33
CA VAL A 42 13.08 0.00 4.43
C VAL A 42 13.54 -0.20 2.99
N GLY A 43 12.64 -0.69 2.15
CA GLY A 43 12.87 -0.83 0.71
C GLY A 43 11.97 0.13 -0.04
N GLN A 44 12.57 1.06 -0.79
CA GLN A 44 11.82 1.95 -1.70
C GLN A 44 11.76 1.25 -3.05
N VAL A 45 10.56 1.03 -3.56
CA VAL A 45 10.39 0.30 -4.81
C VAL A 45 9.56 1.12 -5.79
N SER A 46 9.91 1.02 -7.07
CA SER A 46 9.16 1.67 -8.14
C SER A 46 7.83 0.97 -8.34
N VAL A 47 6.76 1.74 -8.46
CA VAL A 47 5.44 1.21 -8.77
C VAL A 47 5.38 0.98 -10.28
N PRO A 48 5.19 -0.27 -10.74
CA PRO A 48 5.12 -0.53 -12.18
C PRO A 48 3.90 0.15 -12.80
N ASP A 49 4.12 0.88 -13.91
CA ASP A 49 3.01 1.55 -14.60
C ASP A 49 3.39 1.71 -16.07
N GLU A 50 2.76 0.93 -16.93
CA GLU A 50 3.02 0.93 -18.37
C GLU A 50 2.67 2.28 -19.00
N ARG A 51 1.75 3.03 -18.39
CA ARG A 51 1.31 4.32 -18.92
C ARG A 51 2.46 5.33 -18.96
N LEU A 52 3.36 5.27 -17.96
CA LEU A 52 4.50 6.19 -17.90
C LEU A 52 5.40 6.03 -19.12
N GLU A 53 5.69 4.79 -19.52
CA GLU A 53 6.53 4.53 -20.68
C GLU A 53 5.88 5.04 -21.98
N LYS A 54 4.57 4.84 -22.12
CA LYS A 54 3.84 5.33 -23.30
C LYS A 54 3.85 6.84 -23.37
N ILE A 55 3.61 7.51 -22.24
CA ILE A 55 3.64 8.98 -22.17
C ILE A 55 5.04 9.50 -22.54
N ALA A 56 6.07 8.89 -21.96
CA ALA A 56 7.46 9.31 -22.21
C ALA A 56 7.85 9.14 -23.68
N GLY A 57 7.40 8.07 -24.31
CA GLY A 57 7.65 7.83 -25.74
C GLY A 57 7.01 8.90 -26.61
N ILE A 58 5.78 9.27 -26.31
CA ILE A 58 5.04 10.31 -27.06
C ILE A 58 5.69 11.70 -26.84
N ALA A 59 6.02 12.00 -25.59
CA ALA A 59 6.64 13.30 -25.24
C ALA A 59 8.12 13.37 -25.61
N LYS A 60 8.70 12.23 -26.01
CA LYS A 60 10.14 12.13 -26.34
C LYS A 60 10.99 12.57 -25.16
N SER A 61 10.64 12.11 -23.98
CA SER A 61 11.31 12.48 -22.73
C SER A 61 12.69 11.84 -22.63
N ALA A 62 13.67 12.61 -22.15
CA ALA A 62 15.02 12.10 -21.92
C ALA A 62 15.05 11.08 -20.76
N LYS A 63 14.18 11.26 -19.76
CA LYS A 63 14.10 10.38 -18.59
C LYS A 63 12.66 9.99 -18.29
N THR A 64 12.47 8.81 -17.71
CA THR A 64 11.20 8.40 -17.10
C THR A 64 11.45 8.17 -15.61
N ILE A 65 10.61 8.76 -14.76
CA ILE A 65 10.77 8.65 -13.31
C ILE A 65 9.48 8.07 -12.72
N PRO A 66 9.50 6.80 -12.29
CA PRO A 66 8.31 6.19 -11.68
C PRO A 66 8.08 6.72 -10.28
N THR A 67 6.87 6.51 -9.77
CA THR A 67 6.59 6.81 -8.37
C THR A 67 7.09 5.66 -7.49
N GLN A 68 7.26 5.95 -6.20
CA GLN A 68 7.87 5.01 -5.25
C GLN A 68 6.89 4.65 -4.14
N LEU A 69 7.00 3.42 -3.66
CA LEU A 69 6.26 2.93 -2.51
C LEU A 69 7.28 2.31 -1.56
N ALA A 70 7.17 2.60 -0.26
CA ALA A 70 8.10 2.07 0.73
C ALA A 70 7.54 0.80 1.38
N PHE A 71 8.38 -0.21 1.50
CA PHE A 71 8.09 -1.43 2.26
C PHE A 71 9.03 -1.48 3.45
N VAL A 72 8.47 -1.73 4.63
CA VAL A 72 9.23 -1.78 5.88
C VAL A 72 9.20 -3.21 6.40
N ASP A 73 10.38 -3.81 6.58
CA ASP A 73 10.47 -5.15 7.18
C ASP A 73 10.29 -5.02 8.69
N ILE A 74 9.16 -5.49 9.19
CA ILE A 74 8.86 -5.41 10.62
C ILE A 74 9.33 -6.71 11.26
N ALA A 75 10.29 -6.59 12.18
CA ALA A 75 10.90 -7.71 12.86
C ALA A 75 9.85 -8.56 13.60
N GLY A 76 10.13 -9.84 13.68
CA GLY A 76 9.18 -10.88 14.05
C GLY A 76 8.35 -10.64 15.28
N LEU A 77 7.11 -11.05 15.19
CA LEU A 77 6.15 -11.03 16.28
C LEU A 77 6.50 -12.10 17.32
N VAL A 78 6.44 -11.70 18.57
CA VAL A 78 6.52 -12.64 19.70
C VAL A 78 5.13 -12.72 20.32
N LYS A 79 4.68 -13.93 20.59
CA LYS A 79 3.40 -14.17 21.27
C LYS A 79 3.41 -13.38 22.59
N GLY A 80 2.34 -12.65 22.87
CA GLY A 80 2.24 -11.81 24.04
C GLY A 80 2.71 -10.37 23.83
N ALA A 81 2.91 -9.96 22.57
CA ALA A 81 3.35 -8.61 22.21
C ALA A 81 2.47 -7.52 22.81
N SER A 82 1.16 -7.75 22.85
CA SER A 82 0.20 -6.77 23.37
C SER A 82 0.35 -6.51 24.87
N LYS A 83 1.01 -7.43 25.60
CA LYS A 83 1.21 -7.28 27.04
C LYS A 83 2.44 -6.42 27.37
N GLY A 84 3.07 -5.86 26.38
CA GLY A 84 4.10 -4.84 26.56
C GLY A 84 5.46 -5.34 27.04
N GLU A 85 5.77 -6.57 26.75
CA GLU A 85 7.07 -7.13 27.18
C GLU A 85 8.07 -7.12 26.01
N GLY A 86 9.19 -6.46 26.22
CA GLY A 86 10.34 -6.55 25.33
C GLY A 86 10.07 -6.21 23.87
N LEU A 87 10.36 -7.17 23.01
CA LEU A 87 10.24 -7.02 21.55
C LEU A 87 8.80 -6.77 21.07
N GLY A 88 7.83 -7.13 21.92
CA GLY A 88 6.41 -6.93 21.58
C GLY A 88 6.05 -5.46 21.43
N ASN A 89 6.53 -4.61 22.33
CA ASN A 89 6.30 -3.16 22.23
C ASN A 89 6.93 -2.59 20.98
N GLN A 90 8.11 -3.08 20.60
CA GLN A 90 8.80 -2.63 19.40
C GLN A 90 8.01 -3.03 18.15
N PHE A 91 7.47 -4.26 18.12
CA PHE A 91 6.66 -4.74 17.02
C PHE A 91 5.42 -3.84 16.83
N LEU A 92 4.67 -3.60 17.90
CA LEU A 92 3.47 -2.76 17.83
C LEU A 92 3.82 -1.32 17.44
N GLY A 93 4.93 -0.80 17.95
CA GLY A 93 5.40 0.53 17.59
C GLY A 93 5.73 0.63 16.11
N ASN A 94 6.34 -0.39 15.56
CA ASN A 94 6.66 -0.42 14.12
C ASN A 94 5.39 -0.51 13.25
N ILE A 95 4.40 -1.25 13.70
CA ILE A 95 3.10 -1.32 13.00
C ILE A 95 2.44 0.06 12.99
N ARG A 96 2.50 0.78 14.06
CA ARG A 96 1.93 2.14 14.13
C ARG A 96 2.49 3.09 13.07
N UNK A 97 3.56 2.83 12.54
CA UNK A 97 4.26 3.61 11.68
C UNK A 97 3.99 3.38 10.29
N VAL A 98 3.32 2.40 10.00
CA VAL A 98 3.03 2.10 8.60
C VAL A 98 1.57 2.40 8.27
N ASP A 99 1.26 2.52 6.97
CA ASP A 99 -0.09 2.89 6.50
C ASP A 99 -0.91 1.66 6.13
N ALA A 100 -0.27 0.55 5.82
CA ALA A 100 -0.93 -0.72 5.49
C ALA A 100 -0.04 -1.87 5.94
N ILE A 101 -0.66 -3.02 6.16
CA ILE A 101 0.04 -4.23 6.60
C ILE A 101 0.06 -5.23 5.44
N VAL A 102 1.27 -5.69 5.11
CA VAL A 102 1.49 -6.76 4.12
C VAL A 102 1.83 -8.01 4.95
N HIS A 103 0.88 -8.90 5.06
CA HIS A 103 0.98 -10.06 5.94
C HIS A 103 1.35 -11.30 5.13
N VAL A 104 2.60 -11.75 5.26
CA VAL A 104 3.12 -12.91 4.53
C VAL A 104 2.72 -14.19 5.27
N LEU A 105 2.05 -15.09 4.56
CA LEU A 105 1.58 -16.36 5.09
C LEU A 105 2.17 -17.52 4.29
N ARG A 106 2.64 -18.52 4.99
CA ARG A 106 3.17 -19.72 4.35
C ARG A 106 2.01 -20.59 3.85
N CYS A 107 2.00 -20.84 2.54
CA CYS A 107 0.99 -21.66 1.87
C CYS A 107 1.66 -22.75 1.04
N PHE A 108 2.76 -23.30 1.54
CA PHE A 108 3.50 -24.38 0.88
C PHE A 108 4.01 -25.36 1.94
N GLU A 109 4.17 -26.61 1.53
CA GLU A 109 4.75 -27.66 2.36
C GLU A 109 6.19 -27.90 1.89
N ASP A 110 7.13 -27.97 2.82
CA ASP A 110 8.55 -28.28 2.54
C ASP A 110 9.15 -28.84 3.81
N ASP A 111 9.51 -30.12 3.76
CA ASP A 111 10.06 -30.83 4.91
C ASP A 111 11.41 -30.25 5.36
N ASP A 112 12.12 -29.57 4.47
CA ASP A 112 13.40 -28.94 4.79
C ASP A 112 13.24 -27.59 5.48
N ILE A 113 12.06 -27.01 5.49
CA ILE A 113 11.76 -25.71 6.11
C ILE A 113 10.74 -25.95 7.22
N GLN A 114 11.21 -25.90 8.46
CA GLN A 114 10.36 -26.15 9.60
C GLN A 114 9.44 -24.97 9.92
N HIS A 115 8.15 -25.25 10.10
CA HIS A 115 7.19 -24.27 10.60
C HIS A 115 7.29 -24.20 12.12
N VAL A 116 7.12 -23.01 12.70
CA VAL A 116 7.22 -22.81 14.16
C VAL A 116 6.19 -23.62 14.94
N ALA A 117 5.03 -23.93 14.34
CA ALA A 117 3.99 -24.74 14.96
C ALA A 117 4.02 -26.20 14.50
N ASN A 118 5.04 -26.60 13.73
CA ASN A 118 5.20 -27.93 13.16
C ASN A 118 4.03 -28.35 12.25
N LYS A 119 3.29 -27.34 11.73
CA LYS A 119 2.12 -27.59 10.85
C LYS A 119 1.91 -26.34 9.99
N VAL A 120 1.67 -26.54 8.71
CA VAL A 120 1.38 -25.45 7.80
C VAL A 120 -0.13 -25.15 7.85
N ASP A 121 -0.47 -23.99 8.43
CA ASP A 121 -1.86 -23.57 8.58
C ASP A 121 -1.90 -22.04 8.50
N PRO A 122 -2.12 -21.48 7.30
CA PRO A 122 -2.05 -20.02 7.14
C PRO A 122 -3.11 -19.27 7.95
N LEU A 123 -4.29 -19.84 8.16
CA LEU A 123 -5.32 -19.16 8.97
C LEU A 123 -4.89 -19.06 10.43
N ALA A 124 -4.31 -20.15 10.97
CA ALA A 124 -3.80 -20.13 12.35
C ALA A 124 -2.64 -19.17 12.48
N ASP A 125 -1.76 -19.11 11.49
CA ASP A 125 -0.63 -18.17 11.47
C ASP A 125 -1.12 -16.72 11.48
N ALA A 126 -2.11 -16.41 10.65
CA ALA A 126 -2.69 -15.07 10.59
C ALA A 126 -3.29 -14.69 11.93
N GLU A 127 -3.96 -15.61 12.58
CA GLU A 127 -4.62 -15.39 13.88
C GLU A 127 -3.60 -14.98 14.96
N VAL A 128 -2.39 -15.53 14.93
CA VAL A 128 -1.36 -15.19 15.91
C VAL A 128 -1.08 -13.68 15.87
N VAL A 129 -0.86 -13.12 14.68
CA VAL A 129 -0.57 -11.70 14.52
C VAL A 129 -1.82 -10.87 14.84
N GLU A 130 -2.95 -11.27 14.29
CA GLU A 130 -4.22 -10.53 14.42
C GLU A 130 -4.65 -10.42 15.87
N THR A 131 -4.45 -11.48 16.65
CA THR A 131 -4.82 -11.47 18.06
C THR A 131 -4.02 -10.41 18.83
N GLU A 132 -2.73 -10.29 18.54
CA GLU A 132 -1.91 -9.29 19.22
C GLU A 132 -2.36 -7.87 18.88
N LEU A 133 -2.68 -7.62 17.62
CA LEU A 133 -3.18 -6.31 17.18
C LEU A 133 -4.54 -6.00 17.79
N LEU A 134 -5.41 -7.00 17.82
CA LEU A 134 -6.75 -6.86 18.38
C LEU A 134 -6.69 -6.56 19.87
N LEU A 135 -5.85 -7.29 20.62
CA LEU A 135 -5.72 -7.08 22.07
C LEU A 135 -5.16 -5.68 22.38
N ALA A 136 -4.24 -5.18 21.56
CA ALA A 136 -3.70 -3.83 21.74
C ALA A 136 -4.79 -2.78 21.55
N ASP A 137 -5.60 -2.93 20.48
CA ASP A 137 -6.70 -2.01 20.23
C ASP A 137 -7.78 -2.10 21.31
N LEU A 138 -8.11 -3.32 21.73
CA LEU A 138 -9.11 -3.56 22.78
C LEU A 138 -8.71 -2.83 24.06
N GLU A 139 -7.48 -3.00 24.49
CA GLU A 139 -6.95 -2.33 25.68
C GLU A 139 -7.06 -0.81 25.54
N SER A 140 -6.67 -0.29 24.38
CA SER A 140 -6.72 1.15 24.11
C SER A 140 -8.15 1.68 24.18
N LEU A 141 -9.10 1.01 23.53
CA LEU A 141 -10.48 1.49 23.46
C LEU A 141 -11.22 1.28 24.77
N GLU A 142 -10.88 0.27 25.54
CA GLU A 142 -11.49 0.06 26.86
C GLU A 142 -11.21 1.23 27.81
N LYS A 143 -10.12 1.97 27.56
CA LYS A 143 -9.79 3.18 28.32
C LYS A 143 -10.40 4.43 27.67
N ARG A 144 -10.32 4.53 26.34
CA ARG A 144 -10.69 5.75 25.61
C ARG A 144 -12.19 5.93 25.47
N VAL A 145 -12.97 4.85 25.28
CA VAL A 145 -14.40 4.96 25.06
C VAL A 145 -15.14 5.43 26.31
N PRO A 146 -14.91 4.84 27.52
CA PRO A 146 -15.57 5.36 28.72
C PRO A 146 -15.18 6.82 29.02
N ALA A 147 -13.92 7.19 28.81
CA ALA A 147 -13.45 8.56 29.02
C ALA A 147 -14.17 9.53 28.08
N ALA A 148 -14.33 9.14 26.81
CA ALA A 148 -15.06 9.97 25.82
C ALA A 148 -16.53 10.08 26.18
N ALA A 149 -17.16 8.99 26.63
CA ALA A 149 -18.56 8.99 27.04
C ALA A 149 -18.79 9.96 28.20
N LYS A 150 -17.87 9.97 29.15
CA LYS A 150 -17.96 10.88 30.31
C LYS A 150 -17.85 12.35 29.86
N ARG A 151 -16.91 12.68 29.00
CA ARG A 151 -16.76 14.04 28.48
C ARG A 151 -17.97 14.44 27.62
N ALA A 152 -18.58 13.49 26.93
CA ALA A 152 -19.72 13.74 26.07
C ALA A 152 -20.93 14.17 26.89
N THR A 153 -21.12 13.63 28.11
CA THR A 153 -22.20 14.03 28.98
C THR A 153 -22.06 15.50 29.46
N GLY A 154 -20.81 16.01 29.44
CA GLY A 154 -20.52 17.40 29.75
C GLY A 154 -20.66 18.36 28.58
N GLY A 155 -21.13 17.89 27.43
CA GLY A 155 -21.35 18.72 26.26
C GLY A 155 -20.22 18.79 25.23
N ASP A 156 -19.15 18.02 25.43
CA ASP A 156 -18.02 17.98 24.49
C ASP A 156 -18.46 17.29 23.19
N LYS A 157 -18.56 18.04 22.11
CA LYS A 157 -19.02 17.52 20.81
C LYS A 157 -18.05 16.51 20.20
N GLU A 158 -16.75 16.77 20.32
CA GLU A 158 -15.73 15.86 19.79
C GLU A 158 -15.78 14.52 20.55
N ALA A 159 -15.94 14.58 21.88
CA ALA A 159 -16.07 13.39 22.70
C ALA A 159 -17.30 12.57 22.34
N LYS A 160 -18.38 13.25 21.95
CA LYS A 160 -19.61 12.57 21.52
C LYS A 160 -19.38 11.75 20.25
N LEU A 161 -18.65 12.33 19.28
CA LEU A 161 -18.26 11.62 18.06
C LEU A 161 -17.38 10.43 18.38
N MET A 162 -16.40 10.61 19.27
CA MET A 162 -15.50 9.53 19.70
C MET A 162 -16.27 8.39 20.36
N ALA A 163 -17.16 8.72 21.29
CA ALA A 163 -17.95 7.71 22.00
C ALA A 163 -18.80 6.90 21.01
N SER A 164 -19.35 7.56 20.01
CA SER A 164 -20.17 6.90 18.98
C SER A 164 -19.34 5.95 18.12
N VAL A 165 -18.35 6.48 17.40
CA VAL A 165 -17.63 5.70 16.38
C VAL A 165 -16.65 4.71 17.02
N LEU A 166 -15.93 5.11 18.08
CA LEU A 166 -15.01 4.21 18.75
C LEU A 166 -15.76 3.19 19.61
N GLY A 167 -16.96 3.54 20.07
CA GLY A 167 -17.84 2.58 20.74
C GLY A 167 -18.24 1.45 19.82
N GLN A 168 -18.55 1.76 18.56
CA GLN A 168 -18.86 0.76 17.55
C GLN A 168 -17.64 -0.15 17.31
N ALA A 169 -16.45 0.46 17.18
CA ALA A 169 -15.21 -0.29 17.00
C ALA A 169 -14.94 -1.21 18.19
N LEU A 170 -15.17 -0.71 19.41
CA LEU A 170 -14.96 -1.51 20.63
C LEU A 170 -15.83 -2.76 20.64
N GLU A 171 -17.09 -2.63 20.23
CA GLU A 171 -18.00 -3.79 20.16
C GLU A 171 -17.52 -4.81 19.13
N LEU A 172 -17.00 -4.35 17.99
CA LEU A 172 -16.41 -5.26 16.99
C LEU A 172 -15.23 -6.03 17.57
N LEU A 173 -14.33 -5.31 18.26
CA LEU A 173 -13.15 -5.94 18.87
C LEU A 173 -13.52 -6.96 19.92
N LYS A 174 -14.55 -6.68 20.71
CA LYS A 174 -15.06 -7.64 21.71
C LYS A 174 -15.57 -8.91 21.07
N ASP A 175 -16.08 -8.83 19.84
CA ASP A 175 -16.54 -9.97 19.05
C ASP A 175 -15.40 -10.65 18.28
N GLY A 176 -14.17 -10.22 18.46
CA GLY A 176 -13.01 -10.76 17.76
C GLY A 176 -12.88 -10.27 16.32
N LYS A 177 -13.53 -9.16 15.99
CA LYS A 177 -13.52 -8.59 14.65
C LYS A 177 -12.63 -7.34 14.59
N PRO A 178 -11.98 -7.09 13.44
CA PRO A 178 -11.10 -5.92 13.34
C PRO A 178 -11.87 -4.60 13.27
N ALA A 179 -11.24 -3.55 13.76
CA ALA A 179 -11.83 -2.21 13.77
C ALA A 179 -12.12 -1.68 12.36
N ARG A 180 -11.44 -2.18 11.33
CA ARG A 180 -11.69 -1.70 9.95
C ARG A 180 -13.10 -1.99 9.46
N LEU A 181 -13.84 -2.86 10.13
CA LEU A 181 -15.25 -3.12 9.81
C LEU A 181 -16.21 -2.08 10.39
N THR A 182 -15.70 -1.11 11.15
CA THR A 182 -16.50 0.01 11.67
C THR A 182 -17.08 0.81 10.51
N GLU A 183 -18.34 1.23 10.65
CA GLU A 183 -19.03 2.02 9.64
C GLU A 183 -19.35 3.41 10.21
N PRO A 184 -18.44 4.40 10.00
CA PRO A 184 -18.75 5.77 10.45
C PRO A 184 -19.99 6.30 9.74
N LYS A 185 -20.84 7.03 10.46
CA LYS A 185 -22.09 7.56 9.92
C LYS A 185 -21.88 8.69 8.90
N ASP A 186 -20.83 9.46 9.09
CA ASP A 186 -20.57 10.66 8.28
C ASP A 186 -19.07 10.95 8.27
N GLU A 187 -18.69 12.02 7.58
CA GLU A 187 -17.28 12.39 7.45
C GLU A 187 -16.65 12.81 8.77
N GLU A 188 -17.43 13.38 9.68
CA GLU A 188 -16.90 13.75 11.00
C GLU A 188 -16.52 12.53 11.81
N GLU A 189 -17.38 11.50 11.82
CA GLU A 189 -17.06 10.23 12.48
C GLU A 189 -15.89 9.55 11.80
N ALA A 190 -15.82 9.59 10.47
CA ALA A 190 -14.71 8.99 9.72
C ALA A 190 -13.39 9.66 10.10
N ARG A 191 -13.39 10.98 10.25
CA ARG A 191 -12.20 11.73 10.66
C ARG A 191 -11.72 11.30 12.04
N VAL A 192 -12.66 11.24 12.99
CA VAL A 192 -12.35 10.83 14.37
C VAL A 192 -11.80 9.39 14.39
N PHE A 193 -12.41 8.51 13.59
CA PHE A 193 -11.97 7.13 13.49
C PHE A 193 -10.53 7.05 12.97
N ARG A 194 -10.20 7.80 11.91
CA ARG A 194 -8.83 7.84 11.37
C ARG A 194 -7.83 8.35 12.41
N GLN A 195 -8.23 9.39 13.16
CA GLN A 195 -7.35 9.98 14.17
C GLN A 195 -7.07 9.05 15.35
N ALA A 196 -7.93 8.07 15.56
CA ALA A 196 -7.74 7.10 16.64
C ALA A 196 -6.54 6.19 16.42
N GLN A 197 -6.09 6.05 15.17
CA GLN A 197 -4.87 5.30 14.81
C GLN A 197 -4.91 3.85 15.32
N LEU A 198 -6.04 3.19 15.12
CA LEU A 198 -6.18 1.79 15.55
C LEU A 198 -5.40 0.87 14.64
N LEU A 199 -4.76 -0.13 15.22
CA LEU A 199 -3.93 -1.07 14.48
C LEU A 199 -4.77 -1.96 13.57
N THR A 200 -5.92 -2.43 14.06
CA THR A 200 -6.81 -3.29 13.26
C THR A 200 -7.66 -2.51 12.27
N ALA A 201 -7.54 -1.18 12.26
CA ALA A 201 -8.19 -0.34 11.24
C ALA A 201 -7.33 -0.23 9.97
N LYS A 202 -6.04 -0.57 10.06
CA LYS A 202 -5.15 -0.47 8.91
C LYS A 202 -5.55 -1.47 7.84
N PRO A 203 -5.47 -1.08 6.54
CA PRO A 203 -5.71 -2.03 5.46
C PRO A 203 -4.71 -3.18 5.49
N VAL A 204 -5.17 -4.38 5.12
CA VAL A 204 -4.34 -5.59 5.14
C VAL A 204 -4.33 -6.23 3.76
N LEU A 205 -3.12 -6.57 3.30
CA LEU A 205 -2.90 -7.40 2.13
C LEU A 205 -2.25 -8.70 2.61
N TYR A 206 -2.93 -9.82 2.41
CA TYR A 206 -2.34 -11.12 2.68
C TYR A 206 -1.53 -11.55 1.47
N VAL A 207 -0.27 -11.92 1.69
CA VAL A 207 0.60 -12.43 0.65
C VAL A 207 0.77 -13.93 0.89
N CYS A 208 0.16 -14.73 0.03
CA CYS A 208 0.20 -16.19 0.14
C CYS A 208 1.45 -16.69 -0.56
N ASN A 209 2.46 -17.08 0.21
CA ASN A 209 3.72 -17.61 -0.34
C ASN A 209 3.54 -19.09 -0.64
N VAL A 210 3.54 -19.44 -1.91
CA VAL A 210 3.30 -20.80 -2.40
C VAL A 210 4.55 -21.35 -3.06
N ALA A 211 4.55 -22.68 -3.32
CA ALA A 211 5.59 -23.33 -4.09
C ALA A 211 5.55 -22.85 -5.54
N GLU A 212 6.67 -23.00 -6.25
CA GLU A 212 6.81 -22.51 -7.63
C GLU A 212 5.69 -22.99 -8.55
N GLU A 213 5.31 -24.27 -8.42
CA GLU A 213 4.28 -24.86 -9.28
C GLU A 213 2.88 -24.28 -9.04
N ASP A 214 2.67 -23.63 -7.90
CA ASP A 214 1.38 -23.03 -7.55
C ASP A 214 1.33 -21.53 -7.77
N ALA A 215 2.39 -20.92 -8.29
CA ALA A 215 2.50 -19.48 -8.38
C ALA A 215 1.43 -18.84 -9.28
N ALA A 216 1.03 -19.53 -10.36
CA ALA A 216 0.07 -18.98 -11.30
C ALA A 216 -1.38 -19.07 -10.81
N LYS A 217 -1.73 -20.16 -10.13
CA LYS A 217 -3.12 -20.44 -9.78
C LYS A 217 -3.41 -20.51 -8.29
N GLY A 218 -2.37 -20.57 -7.47
CA GLY A 218 -2.54 -20.79 -6.04
C GLY A 218 -2.81 -22.26 -5.72
N ASN A 219 -3.28 -22.51 -4.52
CA ASN A 219 -3.57 -23.87 -4.05
C ASN A 219 -4.67 -23.83 -2.99
N ALA A 220 -4.99 -24.98 -2.38
CA ALA A 220 -6.05 -25.05 -1.38
C ALA A 220 -5.78 -24.17 -0.17
N LEU A 221 -4.51 -24.06 0.25
CA LEU A 221 -4.14 -23.19 1.39
C LEU A 221 -4.35 -21.73 1.06
N SER A 222 -3.93 -21.27 -0.12
CA SER A 222 -4.13 -19.88 -0.52
C SER A 222 -5.60 -19.56 -0.72
N GLU A 223 -6.40 -20.53 -1.17
CA GLU A 223 -7.86 -20.33 -1.31
C GLU A 223 -8.51 -20.02 0.04
N GLN A 224 -8.06 -20.67 1.11
CA GLN A 224 -8.54 -20.38 2.46
C GLN A 224 -8.25 -18.94 2.85
N VAL A 225 -7.06 -18.44 2.50
CA VAL A 225 -6.66 -17.06 2.80
C VAL A 225 -7.50 -16.06 1.99
N PHE A 226 -7.77 -16.37 0.71
CA PHE A 226 -8.60 -15.50 -0.12
C PHE A 226 -10.02 -15.40 0.45
N ALA A 227 -10.58 -16.51 0.94
CA ALA A 227 -11.90 -16.50 1.56
C ALA A 227 -11.90 -15.65 2.84
N LYS A 228 -10.86 -15.79 3.65
CA LYS A 228 -10.69 -14.97 4.85
C LYS A 228 -10.62 -13.48 4.50
N ALA A 229 -9.83 -13.13 3.50
CA ALA A 229 -9.67 -11.74 3.07
C ALA A 229 -11.01 -11.14 2.64
N ALA A 230 -11.77 -11.88 1.83
CA ALA A 230 -13.08 -11.43 1.37
C ALA A 230 -14.03 -11.18 2.54
N ALA A 231 -14.00 -12.04 3.56
CA ALA A 231 -14.88 -11.91 4.73
C ALA A 231 -14.50 -10.70 5.61
N GLU A 232 -13.25 -10.26 5.56
CA GLU A 232 -12.73 -9.21 6.44
C GLU A 232 -12.56 -7.85 5.77
N GLY A 233 -12.89 -7.73 4.49
CA GLY A 233 -12.63 -6.51 3.76
C GLY A 233 -11.13 -6.28 3.50
N ALA A 234 -10.35 -7.36 3.40
CA ALA A 234 -8.92 -7.32 3.09
C ALA A 234 -8.69 -7.81 1.66
N GLU A 235 -7.45 -7.70 1.20
CA GLU A 235 -7.02 -8.17 -0.13
C GLU A 235 -6.05 -9.33 0.04
N ALA A 236 -5.90 -10.15 -1.01
CA ALA A 236 -4.94 -11.25 -0.99
C ALA A 236 -4.30 -11.41 -2.37
N VAL A 237 -3.04 -11.82 -2.40
CA VAL A 237 -2.30 -12.14 -3.63
C VAL A 237 -1.50 -13.43 -3.40
N VAL A 238 -1.19 -14.12 -4.50
CA VAL A 238 -0.34 -15.30 -4.49
C VAL A 238 1.03 -14.91 -5.02
N VAL A 239 2.10 -15.31 -4.33
CA VAL A 239 3.47 -15.15 -4.82
C VAL A 239 4.25 -16.43 -4.52
N SER A 240 5.37 -16.62 -5.21
CA SER A 240 6.37 -17.62 -4.81
C SER A 240 7.67 -16.86 -4.52
N ALA A 241 8.08 -16.86 -3.27
CA ALA A 241 9.33 -16.20 -2.88
C ALA A 241 10.52 -16.85 -3.60
N ALA A 242 10.45 -18.14 -3.87
CA ALA A 242 11.51 -18.83 -4.62
C ALA A 242 11.65 -18.27 -6.03
N ILE A 243 10.53 -18.05 -6.73
CA ILE A 243 10.55 -17.44 -8.06
C ILE A 243 11.12 -16.02 -8.00
N GLU A 244 10.71 -15.24 -7.01
CA GLU A 244 11.16 -13.84 -6.88
C GLU A 244 12.68 -13.77 -6.68
N SER A 245 13.24 -14.69 -5.89
CA SER A 245 14.68 -14.79 -5.69
C SER A 245 15.40 -15.09 -7.01
N GLU A 246 14.85 -15.98 -7.81
CA GLU A 246 15.43 -16.33 -9.11
C GLU A 246 15.44 -15.14 -10.07
N LEU A 247 14.37 -14.35 -10.06
CA LEU A 247 14.22 -13.21 -10.97
C LEU A 247 15.26 -12.12 -10.71
N VAL A 248 15.69 -11.95 -9.46
CA VAL A 248 16.57 -10.84 -9.07
C VAL A 248 17.87 -10.81 -9.90
N GLY A 249 18.46 -11.94 -10.15
CA GLY A 249 19.74 -12.02 -10.86
C GLY A 249 19.61 -12.10 -12.38
N MET A 250 18.41 -12.13 -12.92
CA MET A 250 18.20 -12.34 -14.36
C MET A 250 18.28 -11.05 -15.17
N PRO A 251 18.85 -11.09 -16.39
CA PRO A 251 18.70 -9.98 -17.33
C PRO A 251 17.22 -9.76 -17.66
N GLU A 252 16.87 -8.53 -17.95
CA GLU A 252 15.47 -8.15 -18.19
C GLU A 252 14.82 -8.99 -19.30
N GLU A 253 15.53 -9.23 -20.39
CA GLU A 253 14.99 -10.01 -21.52
C GLU A 253 14.71 -11.46 -21.13
N ASP A 254 15.45 -12.01 -20.18
CA ASP A 254 15.25 -13.40 -19.73
C ASP A 254 14.09 -13.52 -18.75
N ARG A 255 13.79 -12.46 -18.03
CA ARG A 255 12.70 -12.45 -17.02
C ARG A 255 11.34 -12.72 -17.65
N ALA A 256 11.03 -12.05 -18.77
CA ALA A 256 9.74 -12.21 -19.44
C ALA A 256 9.53 -13.64 -19.91
N GLU A 257 10.59 -14.25 -20.47
CA GLU A 257 10.54 -15.63 -20.94
C GLU A 257 10.35 -16.60 -19.79
N TYR A 258 11.09 -16.40 -18.70
CA TYR A 258 11.00 -17.25 -17.51
C TYR A 258 9.59 -17.20 -16.91
N LEU A 259 9.03 -15.99 -16.76
CA LEU A 259 7.68 -15.81 -16.23
C LEU A 259 6.65 -16.47 -17.13
N ALA A 260 6.78 -16.32 -18.44
CA ALA A 260 5.85 -16.92 -19.40
C ALA A 260 5.85 -18.45 -19.30
N GLU A 261 7.04 -19.06 -19.12
CA GLU A 261 7.15 -20.50 -18.93
C GLU A 261 6.42 -21.00 -17.68
N LEU A 262 6.32 -20.12 -16.67
CA LEU A 262 5.61 -20.45 -15.42
C LEU A 262 4.12 -20.08 -15.47
N GLY A 263 3.65 -19.57 -16.61
CA GLY A 263 2.26 -19.15 -16.75
C GLY A 263 1.96 -17.80 -16.11
N LEU A 264 2.99 -16.96 -15.95
CA LEU A 264 2.87 -15.65 -15.30
C LEU A 264 3.09 -14.53 -16.30
N VAL A 265 2.33 -13.43 -16.20
CA VAL A 265 2.50 -12.25 -17.03
C VAL A 265 3.38 -11.19 -16.35
N GLU A 266 3.52 -11.26 -15.03
CA GLU A 266 4.34 -10.33 -14.26
C GLU A 266 4.85 -11.04 -12.99
N SER A 267 5.85 -10.44 -12.36
CA SER A 267 6.39 -10.98 -11.12
C SER A 267 5.38 -10.90 -9.98
N GLY A 268 5.54 -11.73 -8.96
CA GLY A 268 4.72 -11.65 -7.76
C GLY A 268 4.96 -10.35 -7.00
N LEU A 269 6.20 -9.86 -6.99
CA LEU A 269 6.50 -8.56 -6.35
C LEU A 269 5.76 -7.43 -7.04
N SER A 270 5.65 -7.46 -8.37
CA SER A 270 4.88 -6.47 -9.11
C SER A 270 3.42 -6.48 -8.64
N ARG A 271 2.83 -7.67 -8.48
CA ARG A 271 1.46 -7.79 -7.98
C ARG A 271 1.31 -7.27 -6.56
N VAL A 272 2.28 -7.55 -5.69
CA VAL A 272 2.26 -7.06 -4.30
C VAL A 272 2.32 -5.53 -4.29
N ILE A 273 3.19 -4.94 -5.10
CA ILE A 273 3.36 -3.48 -5.17
C ILE A 273 2.05 -2.83 -5.65
N LYS A 274 1.47 -3.36 -6.73
CA LYS A 274 0.21 -2.83 -7.28
C LYS A 274 -0.94 -2.98 -6.28
N ALA A 275 -1.02 -4.13 -5.60
CA ALA A 275 -2.06 -4.38 -4.62
C ALA A 275 -1.92 -3.45 -3.41
N GLY A 276 -0.69 -3.23 -2.95
CA GLY A 276 -0.43 -2.30 -1.84
C GLY A 276 -0.82 -0.87 -2.20
N TYR A 277 -0.51 -0.46 -3.40
CA TYR A 277 -0.85 0.86 -3.93
C TYR A 277 -2.38 1.06 -3.93
N LYS A 278 -3.09 0.09 -4.48
CA LYS A 278 -4.55 0.11 -4.53
C LYS A 278 -5.16 0.08 -3.13
N LEU A 279 -4.61 -0.77 -2.26
CA LEU A 279 -5.08 -0.94 -0.88
C LEU A 279 -5.01 0.37 -0.10
N LEU A 280 -3.97 1.17 -0.36
CA LEU A 280 -3.78 2.48 0.29
C LEU A 280 -4.66 3.57 -0.34
N GLY A 281 -5.45 3.25 -1.34
CA GLY A 281 -6.31 4.22 -2.02
C GLY A 281 -5.53 5.22 -2.84
N LEU A 282 -4.40 4.80 -3.39
CA LEU A 282 -3.51 5.67 -4.15
C LEU A 282 -3.78 5.60 -5.64
N GLN A 283 -3.60 6.73 -6.32
CA GLN A 283 -3.73 6.85 -7.76
C GLN A 283 -2.54 7.62 -8.29
N THR A 284 -2.40 7.68 -9.60
CA THR A 284 -1.25 8.28 -10.27
C THR A 284 -1.70 9.34 -11.27
N PHE A 285 -1.04 10.51 -11.21
CA PHE A 285 -1.09 11.46 -12.32
C PHE A 285 0.32 11.57 -12.88
N PHE A 286 0.42 12.14 -14.08
CA PHE A 286 1.70 12.25 -14.79
C PHE A 286 2.01 13.68 -15.15
N THR A 287 3.30 14.02 -15.13
CA THR A 287 3.82 15.22 -15.79
C THR A 287 4.67 14.74 -16.96
N ALA A 288 4.59 15.44 -18.09
CA ALA A 288 5.27 15.04 -19.30
C ALA A 288 5.98 16.23 -19.94
N GLY A 289 7.20 16.03 -20.39
CA GLY A 289 7.98 17.05 -21.06
C GLY A 289 9.22 16.46 -21.68
N PRO A 290 9.99 17.27 -22.43
CA PRO A 290 11.20 16.76 -23.10
C PRO A 290 12.29 16.33 -22.13
N LYS A 291 12.41 16.96 -20.97
CA LYS A 291 13.43 16.57 -20.00
C LYS A 291 13.06 15.29 -19.28
N GLU A 292 11.80 15.17 -18.86
CA GLU A 292 11.33 13.99 -18.15
C GLU A 292 9.82 13.82 -18.25
N SER A 293 9.39 12.57 -18.14
CA SER A 293 8.03 12.22 -17.79
C SER A 293 8.07 11.53 -16.43
N ARG A 294 7.17 11.91 -15.55
CA ARG A 294 7.19 11.41 -14.17
C ARG A 294 5.79 11.03 -13.71
N ALA A 295 5.73 9.93 -12.95
CA ALA A 295 4.52 9.50 -12.28
C ALA A 295 4.51 10.06 -10.86
N TRP A 296 3.37 10.58 -10.43
CA TRP A 296 3.17 11.16 -9.10
C TRP A 296 2.02 10.46 -8.41
N THR A 297 2.20 10.14 -7.13
CA THR A 297 1.17 9.50 -6.32
C THR A 297 0.27 10.55 -5.67
N PHE A 298 -1.04 10.31 -5.69
CA PHE A 298 -1.98 11.12 -4.93
C PHE A 298 -3.05 10.23 -4.32
N PRO A 299 -3.64 10.62 -3.18
CA PRO A 299 -4.76 9.84 -2.63
C PRO A 299 -6.01 10.06 -3.47
N ALA A 300 -6.73 8.97 -3.76
CA ALA A 300 -7.97 9.05 -4.54
C ALA A 300 -8.92 10.06 -3.89
N GLY A 301 -9.55 10.88 -4.70
CA GLY A 301 -10.44 11.95 -4.22
C GLY A 301 -9.75 13.29 -4.02
N ALA A 302 -8.45 13.36 -4.27
CA ALA A 302 -7.71 14.63 -4.13
C ALA A 302 -8.15 15.62 -5.21
N LYS A 303 -8.23 16.89 -4.82
CA LYS A 303 -8.48 17.99 -5.74
C LYS A 303 -7.14 18.44 -6.35
N ALA A 304 -7.23 19.17 -7.45
CA ALA A 304 -6.05 19.59 -8.20
C ALA A 304 -4.98 20.30 -7.35
N PRO A 305 -5.32 21.23 -6.43
CA PRO A 305 -4.28 21.84 -5.60
C PRO A 305 -3.57 20.84 -4.71
N GLN A 306 -4.30 19.85 -4.14
CA GLN A 306 -3.70 18.82 -3.30
C GLN A 306 -2.73 17.96 -4.12
N ALA A 307 -3.12 17.60 -5.34
CA ALA A 307 -2.26 16.83 -6.25
C ALA A 307 -1.01 17.64 -6.61
N ALA A 308 -1.16 18.94 -6.88
CA ALA A 308 -0.04 19.82 -7.16
C ALA A 308 0.95 19.86 -5.99
N GLY A 309 0.43 19.76 -4.77
CA GLY A 309 1.24 19.71 -3.55
C GLY A 309 2.15 18.49 -3.46
N GLU A 310 1.83 17.41 -4.18
CA GLU A 310 2.70 16.24 -4.25
C GLU A 310 4.02 16.57 -4.96
N ILE A 311 3.97 17.53 -5.89
CA ILE A 311 5.18 17.97 -6.59
C ILE A 311 5.99 18.91 -5.67
N HIS A 312 5.33 19.94 -5.15
CA HIS A 312 5.95 20.90 -4.26
C HIS A 312 4.87 21.72 -3.54
N THR A 313 5.13 22.08 -2.28
CA THR A 313 4.16 22.84 -1.48
C THR A 313 3.81 24.19 -2.12
N ASP A 314 4.76 24.82 -2.82
CA ASP A 314 4.50 26.08 -3.51
C ASP A 314 3.46 25.92 -4.63
N PHE A 315 3.43 24.76 -5.28
CA PHE A 315 2.43 24.49 -6.33
C PHE A 315 1.03 24.45 -5.74
N GLU A 316 0.90 23.91 -4.53
CA GLU A 316 -0.39 23.86 -3.84
C GLU A 316 -0.81 25.26 -3.39
N ARG A 317 0.10 25.99 -2.70
CA ARG A 317 -0.21 27.31 -2.16
C ARG A 317 -0.54 28.32 -3.24
N GLY A 318 0.26 28.30 -4.31
CA GLY A 318 0.14 29.26 -5.41
C GLY A 318 -0.71 28.77 -6.58
N PHE A 319 -1.48 27.68 -6.41
CA PHE A 319 -2.22 27.06 -7.49
C PHE A 319 -3.14 28.06 -8.20
N ILE A 320 -3.06 28.09 -9.54
CA ILE A 320 -3.92 28.92 -10.39
C ILE A 320 -4.87 28.00 -11.17
N ARG A 321 -4.32 27.07 -11.94
CA ARG A 321 -5.12 26.11 -12.70
C ARG A 321 -4.21 24.95 -13.14
N ALA A 322 -4.81 23.90 -13.64
CA ALA A 322 -4.10 22.74 -14.16
C ALA A 322 -4.55 22.46 -15.60
N GLU A 323 -3.59 22.49 -16.53
CA GLU A 323 -3.84 22.00 -17.88
C GLU A 323 -3.84 20.48 -17.81
N THR A 324 -4.95 19.86 -18.17
CA THR A 324 -5.19 18.44 -17.89
C THR A 324 -5.65 17.72 -19.15
N ILE A 325 -5.00 16.58 -19.42
CA ILE A 325 -5.38 15.69 -20.53
C ILE A 325 -5.56 14.30 -19.94
N ALA A 326 -6.72 13.67 -20.17
CA ALA A 326 -6.90 12.28 -19.74
C ALA A 326 -5.89 11.39 -20.46
N TYR A 327 -5.40 10.36 -19.75
CA TYR A 327 -4.39 9.46 -20.32
C TYR A 327 -4.80 8.91 -21.68
N ASP A 328 -6.03 8.40 -21.81
CA ASP A 328 -6.49 7.81 -23.04
C ASP A 328 -6.48 8.81 -24.20
N ASP A 329 -6.86 10.05 -23.91
CA ASP A 329 -6.83 11.13 -24.93
C ASP A 329 -5.39 11.49 -25.30
N TYR A 330 -4.49 11.53 -24.33
CA TYR A 330 -3.09 11.82 -24.56
C TYR A 330 -2.47 10.82 -25.55
N VAL A 331 -2.73 9.53 -25.32
CA VAL A 331 -2.22 8.45 -26.19
C VAL A 331 -2.89 8.49 -27.55
N ALA A 332 -4.22 8.57 -27.59
CA ALA A 332 -4.97 8.51 -28.85
C ALA A 332 -4.65 9.69 -29.77
N LEU A 333 -4.37 10.86 -29.20
CA LEU A 333 -4.17 12.09 -29.99
C LEU A 333 -2.69 12.44 -30.17
N GLY A 334 -1.79 11.59 -29.67
CA GLY A 334 -0.37 11.75 -29.92
C GLY A 334 0.33 12.80 -29.05
N GLY A 335 -0.26 13.15 -27.92
CA GLY A 335 0.37 14.06 -26.97
C GLY A 335 -0.34 15.36 -26.81
N GLU A 336 0.37 16.35 -26.24
CA GLU A 336 -0.18 17.65 -25.86
C GLU A 336 -0.74 18.41 -27.05
N SER A 337 0.01 18.52 -28.14
CA SER A 337 -0.43 19.28 -29.33
C SER A 337 -1.70 18.71 -29.93
N GLY A 338 -1.72 17.38 -30.13
CA GLY A 338 -2.91 16.70 -30.69
C GLY A 338 -4.12 16.85 -29.79
N ALA A 339 -3.92 16.74 -28.49
CA ALA A 339 -5.01 16.91 -27.52
C ALA A 339 -5.54 18.32 -27.53
N ARG A 340 -4.64 19.32 -27.62
CA ARG A 340 -5.04 20.73 -27.68
C ARG A 340 -5.87 21.01 -28.94
N GLU A 341 -5.41 20.53 -30.09
CA GLU A 341 -6.11 20.73 -31.37
C GLU A 341 -7.50 20.06 -31.36
N ALA A 342 -7.63 18.92 -30.67
CA ALA A 342 -8.88 18.18 -30.60
C ALA A 342 -9.82 18.67 -29.48
N GLY A 343 -9.40 19.69 -28.72
CA GLY A 343 -10.20 20.22 -27.61
C GLY A 343 -10.21 19.34 -26.39
N LYS A 344 -9.22 18.46 -26.22
CA LYS A 344 -9.13 17.54 -25.09
C LYS A 344 -8.15 18.00 -24.02
N LEU A 345 -7.44 19.11 -24.23
CA LEU A 345 -6.63 19.73 -23.19
C LEU A 345 -7.54 20.69 -22.42
N ARG A 346 -7.85 20.34 -21.17
CA ARG A 346 -8.79 21.07 -20.33
C ARG A 346 -8.06 21.98 -19.35
N GLN A 347 -8.67 23.12 -19.05
CA GLN A 347 -8.19 24.02 -17.98
C GLN A 347 -9.04 23.70 -16.74
N GLU A 348 -8.42 23.13 -15.72
CA GLU A 348 -9.16 22.73 -14.51
C GLU A 348 -8.76 23.59 -13.33
N GLY A 349 -9.76 23.92 -12.51
CA GLY A 349 -9.60 24.80 -11.35
C GLY A 349 -9.45 24.04 -10.03
N LYS A 350 -9.60 24.81 -8.95
CA LYS A 350 -9.35 24.33 -7.58
C LYS A 350 -10.24 23.18 -7.12
N GLU A 351 -11.43 23.06 -7.71
CA GLU A 351 -12.39 22.04 -7.28
C GLU A 351 -12.32 20.76 -8.09
N TYR A 352 -11.44 20.71 -9.10
CA TYR A 352 -11.34 19.54 -9.96
C TYR A 352 -10.83 18.32 -9.17
N LEU A 353 -11.55 17.22 -9.27
CA LEU A 353 -11.13 15.94 -8.67
C LEU A 353 -10.24 15.22 -9.67
N VAL A 354 -8.96 15.09 -9.31
CA VAL A 354 -7.97 14.48 -10.21
C VAL A 354 -8.34 13.02 -10.46
N GLN A 355 -8.21 12.60 -11.71
CA GLN A 355 -8.52 11.24 -12.14
C GLN A 355 -7.21 10.46 -12.35
N ASP A 356 -7.25 9.18 -12.02
CA ASP A 356 -6.11 8.29 -12.25
C ASP A 356 -5.72 8.34 -13.72
N GLY A 357 -4.45 8.60 -14.00
CA GLY A 357 -3.93 8.67 -15.35
C GLY A 357 -3.87 10.08 -15.95
N ASP A 358 -4.47 11.08 -15.30
CA ASP A 358 -4.41 12.46 -15.82
C ASP A 358 -2.97 12.89 -16.08
N VAL A 359 -2.74 13.51 -17.24
CA VAL A 359 -1.46 14.15 -17.58
C VAL A 359 -1.66 15.64 -17.33
N MET A 360 -0.87 16.21 -16.42
CA MET A 360 -1.16 17.54 -15.88
C MET A 360 0.05 18.47 -15.95
N LEU A 361 -0.24 19.75 -16.19
CA LEU A 361 0.74 20.83 -16.07
C LEU A 361 0.12 21.89 -15.17
N PHE A 362 0.73 22.11 -14.00
CA PHE A 362 0.21 23.04 -13.02
C PHE A 362 0.73 24.46 -13.28
N LYS A 363 -0.18 25.44 -13.30
CA LYS A 363 0.15 26.84 -13.34
C LYS A 363 0.02 27.37 -11.92
N PHE A 364 1.04 28.04 -11.43
CA PHE A 364 1.07 28.52 -10.05
C PHE A 364 1.83 29.83 -9.98
N ASN A 365 1.56 30.58 -8.91
CA ASN A 365 2.24 31.83 -8.63
C ASN A 365 2.51 31.94 -7.13
N VAL A 366 3.75 32.18 -6.77
CA VAL A 366 4.15 32.23 -5.35
C VAL A 366 4.65 33.64 -5.01
#